data_a74e7e75bbaf16d2d4cca67339d73507
#
_entry.id   a74e7e75bbaf16d2d4cca67339d73507
#
_cell.length_a   1.000
_cell.length_b   1.000
_cell.length_c   1.000
_cell.angle_alpha   90.00
_cell.angle_beta   90.00
_cell.angle_gamma   90.00
#
_symmetry.space_group_name_H-M   'P 1'
#
loop_
_entity.id
_entity.type
_entity.pdbx_description
1 polymer ?
#
loop_
_entity_poly.entity_id
_entity_poly.type
_entity_poly.pdbx_seq_one_letter_code
_entity_poly.pdbx_strand_id
1 'polypeptide(L)'
;MKTFKIERPNAAMQTPLRFKIDNLTKPKGSLGTLEELALQVGLIQQTLSPSLKCPQNIIFCADHGIEAEGVSVSPREVTWQQTIHFTQGNGGVNFLCRQHGFQLKVVDAGVDYDLPTDRGIIDKKIRKGTRNFLYEAAMTEDEMNRCVEYGAEIVYQCHKEGSNVLSFGEMGIGNTSASSLWMTCFTDIPLLQCVGAGSGLNNDGIRHKYGVLKRALDNYAGDGSTIDIIRYFGGYEMVMAIGAMLQAAELGIIILVDGFIMTNCILAASKLYPEVLDYAVFGHCGDESGHRLVLNALQAKPILSLGLRLGEGTGAICAYPILDS
;
A
#
# COMPACT_ATOMS: atom_id res chain seq x y z
N MET A 1 -18.02 8.51 5.31
CA MET A 1 -16.59 8.46 4.89
C MET A 1 -16.16 9.84 4.40
N LYS A 2 -14.89 10.24 4.69
CA LYS A 2 -14.30 11.48 4.12
C LYS A 2 -14.38 11.44 2.59
N THR A 3 -14.77 12.58 1.98
CA THR A 3 -14.75 12.78 0.53
C THR A 3 -13.45 13.45 0.12
N PHE A 4 -12.91 13.04 -1.03
CA PHE A 4 -11.70 13.60 -1.61
C PHE A 4 -11.99 14.25 -2.95
N LYS A 5 -11.27 15.31 -3.28
CA LYS A 5 -11.34 15.97 -4.57
C LYS A 5 -10.08 15.65 -5.35
N ILE A 6 -10.03 14.48 -5.97
CA ILE A 6 -8.90 14.03 -6.77
C ILE A 6 -9.17 14.38 -8.23
N GLU A 7 -8.35 15.27 -8.79
CA GLU A 7 -8.41 15.64 -10.20
C GLU A 7 -7.28 14.94 -10.95
N ARG A 8 -7.49 14.54 -12.19
CA ARG A 8 -6.41 14.04 -13.05
C ARG A 8 -5.38 15.14 -13.30
N PRO A 9 -4.08 14.81 -13.37
CA PRO A 9 -3.07 15.78 -13.76
C PRO A 9 -3.40 16.46 -15.09
N ASN A 10 -3.26 17.79 -15.17
CA ASN A 10 -3.64 18.54 -16.35
C ASN A 10 -2.81 18.11 -17.56
N ALA A 11 -3.48 17.60 -18.59
CA ALA A 11 -2.85 17.11 -19.83
C ALA A 11 -2.17 18.20 -20.67
N ALA A 12 -2.42 19.49 -20.40
CA ALA A 12 -1.79 20.59 -21.12
C ALA A 12 -0.24 20.55 -21.06
N MET A 13 0.32 19.97 -19.99
CA MET A 13 1.76 19.78 -19.84
C MET A 13 2.32 18.58 -20.62
N GLN A 14 1.49 17.69 -21.17
CA GLN A 14 1.96 16.47 -21.85
C GLN A 14 2.84 16.77 -23.07
N THR A 15 2.38 17.65 -23.96
CA THR A 15 3.12 18.02 -25.17
C THR A 15 4.45 18.73 -24.85
N PRO A 16 4.48 19.75 -23.96
CA PRO A 16 5.75 20.36 -23.55
C PRO A 16 6.74 19.39 -22.90
N LEU A 17 6.27 18.50 -22.03
CA LEU A 17 7.11 17.50 -21.38
C LEU A 17 7.66 16.50 -22.41
N ARG A 18 6.84 15.95 -23.30
CA ARG A 18 7.31 15.07 -24.40
C ARG A 18 8.34 15.78 -25.27
N PHE A 19 8.09 17.03 -25.65
CA PHE A 19 9.04 17.81 -26.42
C PHE A 19 10.38 17.94 -25.70
N LYS A 20 10.39 18.26 -24.41
CA LYS A 20 11.62 18.36 -23.62
C LYS A 20 12.36 17.01 -23.57
N ILE A 21 11.67 15.91 -23.25
CA ILE A 21 12.25 14.55 -23.18
C ILE A 21 12.86 14.14 -24.52
N ASP A 22 12.12 14.36 -25.62
CA ASP A 22 12.54 13.97 -26.98
C ASP A 22 13.73 14.76 -27.51
N ASN A 23 13.95 15.99 -27.03
CA ASN A 23 15.03 16.88 -27.44
C ASN A 23 16.27 16.84 -26.54
N LEU A 24 16.33 15.93 -25.57
CA LEU A 24 17.57 15.63 -24.87
C LEU A 24 18.58 15.01 -25.85
N THR A 25 19.90 15.20 -25.59
CA THR A 25 20.98 14.67 -26.43
C THR A 25 21.03 13.13 -26.32
N LYS A 26 20.07 12.46 -26.92
CA LYS A 26 19.91 11.00 -26.94
C LYS A 26 18.98 10.60 -28.08
N PRO A 27 19.02 9.36 -28.59
CA PRO A 27 17.98 8.86 -29.48
C PRO A 27 16.59 8.90 -28.78
N LYS A 28 15.53 9.23 -29.52
CA LYS A 28 14.17 9.23 -28.99
C LYS A 28 13.79 7.84 -28.46
N GLY A 29 13.20 7.79 -27.27
CA GLY A 29 12.76 6.56 -26.62
C GLY A 29 13.88 5.69 -26.05
N SER A 30 15.15 6.11 -26.14
CA SER A 30 16.29 5.27 -25.75
C SER A 30 16.42 5.02 -24.24
N LEU A 31 15.77 5.83 -23.40
CA LEU A 31 15.70 5.62 -21.94
C LEU A 31 14.48 4.81 -21.50
N GLY A 32 13.60 4.42 -22.44
CA GLY A 32 12.48 3.51 -22.16
C GLY A 32 11.59 4.01 -21.01
N THR A 33 11.42 3.18 -19.99
CA THR A 33 10.55 3.46 -18.84
C THR A 33 10.91 4.74 -18.09
N LEU A 34 12.18 5.16 -18.06
CA LEU A 34 12.57 6.42 -17.41
C LEU A 34 11.89 7.64 -18.07
N GLU A 35 11.69 7.61 -19.40
CA GLU A 35 10.98 8.69 -20.09
C GLU A 35 9.47 8.72 -19.73
N GLU A 36 8.86 7.55 -19.52
CA GLU A 36 7.48 7.46 -19.08
C GLU A 36 7.32 7.97 -17.64
N LEU A 37 8.26 7.60 -16.76
CA LEU A 37 8.29 8.07 -15.37
C LEU A 37 8.52 9.60 -15.31
N ALA A 38 9.48 10.13 -16.07
CA ALA A 38 9.73 11.57 -16.16
C ALA A 38 8.48 12.34 -16.63
N LEU A 39 7.77 11.80 -17.64
CA LEU A 39 6.51 12.38 -18.09
C LEU A 39 5.45 12.35 -16.98
N GLN A 40 5.25 11.21 -16.30
CA GLN A 40 4.26 11.07 -15.25
C GLN A 40 4.55 12.02 -14.09
N VAL A 41 5.79 12.08 -13.60
CA VAL A 41 6.20 12.98 -12.51
C VAL A 41 6.01 14.44 -12.91
N GLY A 42 6.42 14.80 -14.13
CA GLY A 42 6.24 16.16 -14.68
C GLY A 42 4.76 16.54 -14.81
N LEU A 43 3.90 15.60 -15.19
CA LEU A 43 2.44 15.80 -15.23
C LEU A 43 1.86 15.98 -13.84
N ILE A 44 2.22 15.14 -12.86
CA ILE A 44 1.75 15.28 -11.48
C ILE A 44 2.14 16.64 -10.91
N GLN A 45 3.38 17.05 -11.09
CA GLN A 45 3.92 18.31 -10.54
C GLN A 45 3.64 19.54 -11.41
N GLN A 46 3.02 19.39 -12.58
CA GLN A 46 2.71 20.45 -13.53
C GLN A 46 3.93 21.32 -13.85
N THR A 47 5.10 20.71 -14.08
CA THR A 47 6.37 21.42 -14.33
C THR A 47 7.24 20.69 -15.34
N LEU A 48 8.06 21.45 -16.09
CA LEU A 48 9.11 20.91 -16.96
C LEU A 48 10.39 20.51 -16.21
N SER A 49 10.50 20.84 -14.92
CA SER A 49 11.67 20.55 -14.08
C SER A 49 11.21 19.90 -12.77
N PRO A 50 10.68 18.65 -12.85
CA PRO A 50 10.22 17.95 -11.67
C PRO A 50 11.38 17.64 -10.72
N SER A 51 11.05 17.47 -9.43
CA SER A 51 12.02 17.09 -8.41
C SER A 51 11.33 16.34 -7.29
N LEU A 52 12.01 15.36 -6.70
CA LEU A 52 11.54 14.64 -5.53
C LEU A 52 12.09 15.28 -4.26
N LYS A 53 11.20 15.57 -3.29
CA LYS A 53 11.55 16.32 -2.08
C LYS A 53 11.01 15.62 -0.85
N CYS A 54 11.83 15.62 0.21
CA CYS A 54 11.46 15.11 1.53
C CYS A 54 10.77 13.74 1.47
N PRO A 55 11.38 12.70 0.85
CA PRO A 55 10.75 11.41 0.72
C PRO A 55 10.46 10.82 2.10
N GLN A 56 9.26 10.27 2.28
CA GLN A 56 8.85 9.64 3.54
C GLN A 56 8.24 8.27 3.27
N ASN A 57 8.54 7.31 4.14
CA ASN A 57 7.88 6.02 4.20
C ASN A 57 7.01 5.93 5.45
N ILE A 58 5.74 5.60 5.27
CA ILE A 58 4.78 5.49 6.36
C ILE A 58 4.40 4.03 6.50
N ILE A 59 4.74 3.41 7.64
CA ILE A 59 4.36 2.03 7.94
C ILE A 59 3.14 2.06 8.86
N PHE A 60 2.04 1.52 8.38
CA PHE A 60 0.84 1.28 9.18
C PHE A 60 0.90 -0.12 9.78
N CYS A 61 0.60 -0.25 11.08
CA CYS A 61 0.70 -1.51 11.81
C CYS A 61 -0.65 -1.86 12.45
N ALA A 62 -1.15 -3.09 12.20
CA ALA A 62 -2.35 -3.60 12.87
C ALA A 62 -2.39 -5.12 12.86
N ASP A 63 -3.10 -5.71 13.82
CA ASP A 63 -3.37 -7.14 13.87
C ASP A 63 -4.71 -7.49 13.22
N HIS A 64 -4.79 -8.70 12.70
CA HIS A 64 -5.95 -9.25 12.00
C HIS A 64 -6.59 -10.40 12.77
N GLY A 65 -7.89 -10.34 13.01
CA GLY A 65 -8.62 -11.42 13.68
C GLY A 65 -8.58 -12.76 12.96
N ILE A 66 -8.40 -12.76 11.63
CA ILE A 66 -8.30 -13.98 10.81
C ILE A 66 -7.04 -14.81 11.11
N GLU A 67 -6.03 -14.22 11.73
CA GLU A 67 -4.81 -14.93 12.13
C GLU A 67 -5.14 -16.14 13.02
N ALA A 68 -6.18 -16.04 13.88
CA ALA A 68 -6.64 -17.11 14.75
C ALA A 68 -7.03 -18.40 13.99
N GLU A 69 -7.28 -18.31 12.69
CA GLU A 69 -7.60 -19.47 11.84
C GLU A 69 -6.35 -20.19 11.30
N GLY A 70 -5.15 -19.84 11.76
CA GLY A 70 -3.91 -20.49 11.33
C GLY A 70 -3.51 -20.21 9.88
N VAL A 71 -3.81 -19.01 9.38
CA VAL A 71 -3.52 -18.58 7.99
C VAL A 71 -2.11 -18.02 7.82
N SER A 72 -1.29 -18.02 8.87
CA SER A 72 0.10 -17.56 8.88
C SER A 72 0.99 -18.53 9.66
N VAL A 73 2.27 -18.65 9.28
CA VAL A 73 3.27 -19.36 10.08
C VAL A 73 3.83 -18.52 11.21
N SER A 74 3.78 -17.18 11.05
CA SER A 74 4.22 -16.26 12.09
C SER A 74 3.09 -16.05 13.10
N PRO A 75 3.38 -16.07 14.40
CA PRO A 75 2.39 -15.76 15.42
C PRO A 75 2.11 -14.25 15.48
N ARG A 76 0.98 -13.88 16.07
CA ARG A 76 0.49 -12.49 16.19
C ARG A 76 1.51 -11.55 16.83
N GLU A 77 2.25 -12.04 17.79
CA GLU A 77 3.25 -11.27 18.53
C GLU A 77 4.31 -10.61 17.64
N VAL A 78 4.56 -11.18 16.46
CA VAL A 78 5.50 -10.61 15.49
C VAL A 78 5.07 -9.20 15.07
N THR A 79 3.78 -8.90 15.02
CA THR A 79 3.28 -7.56 14.66
C THR A 79 3.80 -6.49 15.61
N TRP A 80 3.59 -6.65 16.93
CA TRP A 80 4.05 -5.63 17.90
C TRP A 80 5.57 -5.60 18.04
N GLN A 81 6.23 -6.77 17.98
CA GLN A 81 7.69 -6.85 18.04
C GLN A 81 8.33 -6.09 16.87
N GLN A 82 7.85 -6.32 15.66
CA GLN A 82 8.36 -5.65 14.47
C GLN A 82 8.03 -4.14 14.50
N THR A 83 6.84 -3.76 14.97
CA THR A 83 6.47 -2.35 15.14
C THR A 83 7.47 -1.60 16.05
N ILE A 84 7.91 -2.23 17.15
CA ILE A 84 8.94 -1.67 18.04
C ILE A 84 10.31 -1.65 17.33
N HIS A 85 10.68 -2.71 16.61
CA HIS A 85 11.96 -2.78 15.89
C HIS A 85 12.12 -1.67 14.85
N PHE A 86 11.05 -1.26 14.18
CA PHE A 86 11.09 -0.11 13.26
C PHE A 86 11.54 1.16 13.96
N THR A 87 11.09 1.41 15.19
CA THR A 87 11.49 2.61 15.96
C THR A 87 12.91 2.54 16.50
N GLN A 88 13.47 1.33 16.60
CA GLN A 88 14.85 1.10 17.03
C GLN A 88 15.86 1.11 15.88
N GLY A 89 15.39 1.23 14.64
CA GLY A 89 16.24 1.21 13.45
C GLY A 89 16.66 -0.19 12.98
N ASN A 90 16.01 -1.24 13.47
CA ASN A 90 16.39 -2.65 13.25
C ASN A 90 15.58 -3.37 12.17
N GLY A 91 14.48 -2.80 11.67
CA GLY A 91 13.71 -3.39 10.57
C GLY A 91 14.47 -3.33 9.24
N GLY A 92 14.10 -4.22 8.31
CA GLY A 92 14.66 -4.24 6.96
C GLY A 92 14.51 -2.90 6.23
N VAL A 93 13.37 -2.27 6.40
CA VAL A 93 13.08 -0.94 5.84
C VAL A 93 14.00 0.16 6.37
N ASN A 94 14.47 0.05 7.62
CA ASN A 94 15.25 1.11 8.26
C ASN A 94 16.59 1.39 7.55
N PHE A 95 17.29 0.33 7.10
CA PHE A 95 18.55 0.54 6.39
C PHE A 95 18.32 1.16 5.01
N LEU A 96 17.24 0.76 4.31
CA LEU A 96 16.88 1.36 3.02
C LEU A 96 16.48 2.83 3.17
N CYS A 97 15.70 3.17 4.20
CA CYS A 97 15.36 4.55 4.51
C CYS A 97 16.62 5.40 4.73
N ARG A 98 17.57 4.91 5.54
CA ARG A 98 18.85 5.61 5.76
C ARG A 98 19.66 5.75 4.49
N GLN A 99 19.72 4.69 3.67
CA GLN A 99 20.49 4.68 2.41
C GLN A 99 19.95 5.68 1.39
N HIS A 100 18.62 5.86 1.33
CA HIS A 100 17.97 6.66 0.30
C HIS A 100 17.34 7.96 0.83
N GLY A 101 17.66 8.35 2.06
CA GLY A 101 17.23 9.63 2.64
C GLY A 101 15.74 9.72 2.97
N PHE A 102 15.05 8.59 3.14
CA PHE A 102 13.66 8.58 3.58
C PHE A 102 13.52 8.84 5.08
N GLN A 103 12.57 9.66 5.45
CA GLN A 103 12.07 9.68 6.82
C GLN A 103 11.08 8.52 7.02
N LEU A 104 11.23 7.80 8.12
CA LEU A 104 10.35 6.70 8.49
C LEU A 104 9.34 7.17 9.54
N LYS A 105 8.05 6.98 9.25
CA LYS A 105 6.96 7.15 10.22
C LYS A 105 6.33 5.79 10.50
N VAL A 106 6.16 5.47 11.79
CA VAL A 106 5.52 4.23 12.24
C VAL A 106 4.20 4.58 12.90
N VAL A 107 3.12 3.98 12.41
CA VAL A 107 1.75 4.28 12.83
C VAL A 107 1.11 3.03 13.43
N ASP A 108 0.67 3.13 14.65
CA ASP A 108 -0.19 2.13 15.28
C ASP A 108 -1.64 2.37 14.84
N ALA A 109 -2.11 1.56 13.90
CA ALA A 109 -3.49 1.57 13.42
C ALA A 109 -4.40 0.61 14.19
N GLY A 110 -3.80 -0.42 14.81
CA GLY A 110 -4.58 -1.43 15.52
C GLY A 110 -3.77 -2.64 15.99
N VAL A 111 -2.57 -2.43 16.48
CA VAL A 111 -1.73 -3.49 17.06
C VAL A 111 -2.35 -3.99 18.37
N ASP A 112 -2.45 -5.32 18.52
CA ASP A 112 -3.00 -5.96 19.73
C ASP A 112 -1.96 -6.04 20.85
N TYR A 113 -1.40 -4.88 21.18
CA TYR A 113 -0.42 -4.69 22.25
C TYR A 113 -0.43 -3.23 22.69
N ASP A 114 -0.09 -2.98 23.96
CA ASP A 114 0.08 -1.63 24.47
C ASP A 114 1.51 -1.16 24.15
N LEU A 115 1.65 -0.50 23.00
CA LEU A 115 2.95 -0.04 22.51
C LEU A 115 3.50 1.09 23.38
N PRO A 116 4.83 1.19 23.53
CA PRO A 116 5.46 2.25 24.33
C PRO A 116 5.25 3.62 23.66
N THR A 117 4.81 4.61 24.46
CA THR A 117 4.47 5.96 23.99
C THR A 117 5.70 6.86 23.77
N ASP A 118 6.87 6.46 24.27
CA ASP A 118 8.13 7.21 24.21
C ASP A 118 9.00 6.87 22.98
N ARG A 119 8.49 6.05 22.05
CA ARG A 119 9.24 5.54 20.90
C ARG A 119 8.97 6.26 19.60
N GLY A 120 8.18 7.33 19.59
CA GLY A 120 7.85 8.07 18.39
C GLY A 120 6.86 7.35 17.45
N ILE A 121 6.14 6.33 17.96
CA ILE A 121 5.04 5.68 17.26
C ILE A 121 3.86 6.67 17.25
N ILE A 122 3.30 6.90 16.07
CA ILE A 122 2.10 7.72 15.92
C ILE A 122 0.90 6.86 16.32
N ASP A 123 0.28 7.21 17.44
CA ASP A 123 -0.91 6.50 17.94
C ASP A 123 -2.16 6.94 17.17
N LYS A 124 -2.65 6.07 16.35
CA LYS A 124 -3.93 6.15 15.63
C LYS A 124 -4.74 4.85 15.79
N LYS A 125 -4.49 4.14 16.89
CA LYS A 125 -5.13 2.86 17.17
C LYS A 125 -6.66 2.99 17.15
N ILE A 126 -7.28 2.21 16.28
CA ILE A 126 -8.73 2.10 16.20
C ILE A 126 -9.23 1.14 17.29
N ARG A 127 -8.63 -0.05 17.33
CA ARG A 127 -8.91 -1.15 18.25
C ARG A 127 -7.71 -2.09 18.28
N LYS A 128 -7.59 -2.94 19.28
CA LYS A 128 -6.61 -4.04 19.34
C LYS A 128 -7.03 -5.16 18.39
N GLY A 129 -6.51 -5.14 17.15
CA GLY A 129 -6.81 -6.07 16.09
C GLY A 129 -8.24 -5.96 15.52
N THR A 130 -8.42 -6.37 14.27
CA THR A 130 -9.76 -6.47 13.65
C THR A 130 -10.54 -7.63 14.23
N ARG A 131 -11.85 -7.66 13.95
CA ARG A 131 -12.67 -8.88 14.14
C ARG A 131 -12.26 -9.92 13.11
N ASN A 132 -12.64 -11.18 13.36
CA ASN A 132 -12.38 -12.27 12.42
C ASN A 132 -13.44 -12.30 11.32
N PHE A 133 -13.05 -11.93 10.10
CA PHE A 133 -13.96 -11.85 8.97
C PHE A 133 -14.48 -13.23 8.47
N LEU A 134 -14.03 -14.33 9.06
CA LEU A 134 -14.67 -15.64 8.84
C LEU A 134 -16.08 -15.67 9.43
N TYR A 135 -16.35 -14.91 10.48
CA TYR A 135 -17.59 -14.96 11.23
C TYR A 135 -18.41 -13.66 11.18
N GLU A 136 -17.73 -12.52 11.08
CA GLU A 136 -18.35 -11.19 11.06
C GLU A 136 -17.46 -10.18 10.33
N ALA A 137 -17.96 -9.00 10.01
CA ALA A 137 -17.15 -7.96 9.38
C ALA A 137 -15.92 -7.58 10.23
N ALA A 138 -14.77 -7.43 9.58
CA ALA A 138 -13.49 -7.09 10.24
C ALA A 138 -13.59 -5.80 11.06
N MET A 139 -14.38 -4.83 10.60
CA MET A 139 -14.56 -3.55 11.28
C MET A 139 -15.98 -2.99 11.07
N THR A 140 -16.36 -2.05 11.94
CA THR A 140 -17.59 -1.27 11.76
C THR A 140 -17.39 -0.16 10.72
N GLU A 141 -18.47 0.44 10.27
CA GLU A 141 -18.40 1.60 9.35
C GLU A 141 -17.70 2.80 10.01
N ASP A 142 -17.94 3.05 11.29
CA ASP A 142 -17.26 4.11 12.03
C ASP A 142 -15.75 3.86 12.13
N GLU A 143 -15.35 2.63 12.46
CA GLU A 143 -13.94 2.23 12.51
C GLU A 143 -13.25 2.43 11.14
N MET A 144 -13.91 2.03 10.04
CA MET A 144 -13.42 2.25 8.68
C MET A 144 -13.27 3.74 8.35
N ASN A 145 -14.28 4.54 8.68
CA ASN A 145 -14.26 5.98 8.43
C ASN A 145 -13.11 6.67 9.17
N ARG A 146 -12.88 6.31 10.42
CA ARG A 146 -11.75 6.79 11.24
C ARG A 146 -10.40 6.38 10.65
N CYS A 147 -10.25 5.15 10.13
CA CYS A 147 -9.03 4.73 9.42
C CYS A 147 -8.73 5.66 8.24
N VAL A 148 -9.72 5.90 7.38
CA VAL A 148 -9.57 6.78 6.21
C VAL A 148 -9.18 8.20 6.63
N GLU A 149 -9.83 8.76 7.65
CA GLU A 149 -9.53 10.09 8.16
C GLU A 149 -8.12 10.19 8.75
N TYR A 150 -7.69 9.22 9.54
CA TYR A 150 -6.36 9.20 10.15
C TYR A 150 -5.25 9.04 9.10
N GLY A 151 -5.45 8.18 8.09
CA GLY A 151 -4.51 8.06 6.97
C GLY A 151 -4.34 9.39 6.23
N ALA A 152 -5.46 10.06 5.93
CA ALA A 152 -5.46 11.36 5.28
C ALA A 152 -4.78 12.44 6.13
N GLU A 153 -5.03 12.47 7.44
CA GLU A 153 -4.39 13.41 8.37
C GLU A 153 -2.87 13.28 8.38
N ILE A 154 -2.36 12.04 8.44
CA ILE A 154 -0.91 11.78 8.43
C ILE A 154 -0.27 12.30 7.16
N VAL A 155 -0.87 12.05 6.00
CA VAL A 155 -0.34 12.54 4.71
C VAL A 155 -0.41 14.06 4.62
N TYR A 156 -1.45 14.68 5.14
CA TYR A 156 -1.53 16.14 5.20
C TYR A 156 -0.39 16.75 6.04
N GLN A 157 0.05 16.10 7.12
CA GLN A 157 1.24 16.53 7.87
C GLN A 157 2.52 16.34 7.07
N CYS A 158 2.71 15.20 6.37
CA CYS A 158 3.84 15.01 5.47
C CYS A 158 3.93 16.08 4.39
N HIS A 159 2.78 16.47 3.81
CA HIS A 159 2.70 17.57 2.85
C HIS A 159 3.17 18.90 3.46
N LYS A 160 2.76 19.23 4.68
CA LYS A 160 3.23 20.42 5.40
C LYS A 160 4.73 20.39 5.70
N GLU A 161 5.32 19.21 5.85
CA GLU A 161 6.76 19.00 6.01
C GLU A 161 7.51 19.13 4.66
N GLY A 162 6.82 19.37 3.56
CA GLY A 162 7.39 19.59 2.22
C GLY A 162 7.56 18.33 1.39
N SER A 163 6.99 17.21 1.82
CA SER A 163 7.05 15.96 1.05
C SER A 163 6.18 16.04 -0.20
N ASN A 164 6.72 15.62 -1.33
CA ASN A 164 5.99 15.47 -2.59
C ASN A 164 6.09 14.05 -3.19
N VAL A 165 6.68 13.12 -2.43
CA VAL A 165 6.74 11.70 -2.73
C VAL A 165 6.63 10.90 -1.44
N LEU A 166 5.68 9.95 -1.42
CA LEU A 166 5.44 9.08 -0.27
C LEU A 166 5.45 7.63 -0.72
N SER A 167 6.05 6.77 0.08
CA SER A 167 5.82 5.33 0.03
C SER A 167 5.05 4.88 1.26
N PHE A 168 4.32 3.78 1.11
CA PHE A 168 3.53 3.20 2.17
C PHE A 168 3.98 1.76 2.39
N GLY A 169 4.20 1.42 3.65
CA GLY A 169 4.46 0.07 4.10
C GLY A 169 3.39 -0.38 5.08
N GLU A 170 3.44 -1.63 5.42
CA GLU A 170 2.51 -2.25 6.35
C GLU A 170 3.21 -3.26 7.26
N MET A 171 2.59 -3.54 8.39
CA MET A 171 2.94 -4.65 9.26
C MET A 171 1.67 -5.19 9.93
N GLY A 172 1.31 -6.43 9.61
CA GLY A 172 0.14 -7.07 10.20
C GLY A 172 0.08 -8.56 9.89
N ILE A 173 0.29 -9.41 10.89
CA ILE A 173 0.17 -10.86 10.67
C ILE A 173 -1.27 -11.20 10.27
N GLY A 174 -1.42 -11.86 9.11
CA GLY A 174 -2.72 -12.20 8.52
C GLY A 174 -3.18 -11.29 7.37
N ASN A 175 -2.55 -10.13 7.13
CA ASN A 175 -2.99 -9.14 6.14
C ASN A 175 -2.93 -9.62 4.68
N THR A 176 -2.07 -10.56 4.33
CA THR A 176 -2.09 -11.19 2.99
C THR A 176 -3.40 -11.95 2.74
N SER A 177 -4.10 -12.41 3.79
CA SER A 177 -5.43 -13.01 3.68
C SER A 177 -6.49 -11.98 3.28
N ALA A 178 -6.51 -10.83 3.95
CA ALA A 178 -7.36 -9.69 3.61
C ALA A 178 -7.09 -9.21 2.17
N SER A 179 -5.81 -9.07 1.79
CA SER A 179 -5.39 -8.67 0.45
C SER A 179 -5.86 -9.65 -0.63
N SER A 180 -5.77 -10.97 -0.37
CA SER A 180 -6.26 -12.00 -1.31
C SER A 180 -7.77 -11.91 -1.52
N LEU A 181 -8.54 -11.59 -0.47
CA LEU A 181 -9.99 -11.40 -0.57
C LEU A 181 -10.34 -10.11 -1.32
N TRP A 182 -9.67 -9.00 -1.03
CA TRP A 182 -9.88 -7.78 -1.82
C TRP A 182 -9.54 -8.00 -3.29
N MET A 183 -8.42 -8.68 -3.59
CA MET A 183 -8.04 -8.96 -4.96
C MET A 183 -9.13 -9.72 -5.70
N THR A 184 -9.65 -10.83 -5.15
CA THR A 184 -10.70 -11.60 -5.82
C THR A 184 -12.03 -10.86 -5.90
N CYS A 185 -12.39 -10.04 -4.89
CA CYS A 185 -13.63 -9.26 -4.91
C CYS A 185 -13.58 -8.06 -5.87
N PHE A 186 -12.43 -7.48 -6.11
CA PHE A 186 -12.28 -6.28 -6.95
C PHE A 186 -11.80 -6.58 -8.37
N THR A 187 -11.47 -7.84 -8.68
CA THR A 187 -11.04 -8.27 -10.02
C THR A 187 -11.79 -9.56 -10.41
N ASP A 188 -11.62 -10.00 -11.65
CA ASP A 188 -12.16 -11.31 -12.09
C ASP A 188 -11.19 -12.48 -11.80
N ILE A 189 -10.19 -12.26 -10.93
CA ILE A 189 -9.16 -13.27 -10.63
C ILE A 189 -9.70 -14.23 -9.56
N PRO A 190 -9.74 -15.55 -9.85
CA PRO A 190 -10.22 -16.53 -8.89
C PRO A 190 -9.39 -16.55 -7.59
N LEU A 191 -10.02 -16.74 -6.44
CA LEU A 191 -9.37 -16.77 -5.13
C LEU A 191 -8.14 -17.69 -5.09
N LEU A 192 -8.20 -18.85 -5.76
CA LEU A 192 -7.09 -19.80 -5.82
C LEU A 192 -5.79 -19.19 -6.37
N GLN A 193 -5.90 -18.20 -7.26
CA GLN A 193 -4.75 -17.49 -7.84
C GLN A 193 -4.33 -16.28 -7.00
N CYS A 194 -5.18 -15.83 -6.07
CA CYS A 194 -4.90 -14.70 -5.18
C CYS A 194 -4.18 -15.13 -3.90
N VAL A 195 -4.29 -16.39 -3.50
CA VAL A 195 -3.74 -16.91 -2.24
C VAL A 195 -2.31 -17.37 -2.45
N GLY A 196 -1.39 -16.81 -1.67
CA GLY A 196 0.03 -17.13 -1.67
C GLY A 196 0.54 -17.59 -0.31
N ALA A 197 1.87 -17.78 -0.24
CA ALA A 197 2.56 -18.27 0.94
C ALA A 197 2.58 -17.28 2.11
N GLY A 198 2.34 -15.99 1.85
CA GLY A 198 2.50 -14.96 2.89
C GLY A 198 3.91 -15.00 3.50
N SER A 199 4.01 -15.06 4.83
CA SER A 199 5.28 -15.13 5.55
C SER A 199 6.05 -16.44 5.39
N GLY A 200 5.57 -17.41 4.58
CA GLY A 200 6.32 -18.63 4.27
C GLY A 200 5.56 -19.94 4.51
N LEU A 201 4.24 -19.95 4.34
CA LEU A 201 3.45 -21.19 4.38
C LEU A 201 3.96 -22.20 3.34
N ASN A 202 4.01 -23.47 3.73
CA ASN A 202 4.18 -24.58 2.80
C ASN A 202 2.88 -24.88 2.04
N ASN A 203 2.91 -25.85 1.13
CA ASN A 203 1.75 -26.18 0.29
C ASN A 203 0.49 -26.57 1.09
N ASP A 204 0.63 -27.25 2.22
CA ASP A 204 -0.51 -27.61 3.06
C ASP A 204 -1.08 -26.40 3.79
N GLY A 205 -0.21 -25.51 4.27
CA GLY A 205 -0.60 -24.23 4.85
C GLY A 205 -1.33 -23.35 3.83
N ILE A 206 -0.87 -23.31 2.58
CA ILE A 206 -1.56 -22.56 1.49
C ILE A 206 -2.93 -23.15 1.21
N ARG A 207 -3.07 -24.49 1.17
CA ARG A 207 -4.37 -25.16 1.00
C ARG A 207 -5.31 -24.87 2.16
N HIS A 208 -4.80 -24.92 3.39
CA HIS A 208 -5.56 -24.55 4.59
C HIS A 208 -6.04 -23.10 4.51
N LYS A 209 -5.14 -22.15 4.25
CA LYS A 209 -5.45 -20.73 4.06
C LYS A 209 -6.52 -20.52 3.00
N TYR A 210 -6.38 -21.16 1.82
CA TYR A 210 -7.40 -21.12 0.77
C TYR A 210 -8.77 -21.60 1.28
N GLY A 211 -8.81 -22.72 2.00
CA GLY A 211 -10.05 -23.26 2.57
C GLY A 211 -10.71 -22.32 3.56
N VAL A 212 -9.93 -21.64 4.40
CA VAL A 212 -10.43 -20.61 5.33
C VAL A 212 -11.00 -19.41 4.56
N LEU A 213 -10.25 -18.86 3.60
CA LEU A 213 -10.69 -17.70 2.84
C LEU A 213 -11.89 -17.98 1.94
N LYS A 214 -11.97 -19.20 1.38
CA LYS A 214 -13.15 -19.61 0.64
C LYS A 214 -14.39 -19.64 1.53
N ARG A 215 -14.31 -20.20 2.75
CA ARG A 215 -15.41 -20.16 3.72
C ARG A 215 -15.78 -18.73 4.10
N ALA A 216 -14.80 -17.84 4.24
CA ALA A 216 -15.08 -16.43 4.54
C ALA A 216 -15.87 -15.75 3.41
N LEU A 217 -15.57 -16.05 2.15
CA LEU A 217 -16.38 -15.60 1.00
C LEU A 217 -17.77 -16.23 0.99
N ASP A 218 -17.87 -17.53 1.25
CA ASP A 218 -19.16 -18.24 1.29
C ASP A 218 -20.06 -17.72 2.43
N ASN A 219 -19.48 -17.28 3.54
CA ASN A 219 -20.18 -16.69 4.70
C ASN A 219 -20.48 -15.19 4.53
N TYR A 220 -19.91 -14.53 3.53
CA TYR A 220 -20.08 -13.10 3.34
C TYR A 220 -21.55 -12.76 3.05
N ALA A 221 -22.14 -11.97 3.93
CA ALA A 221 -23.54 -11.54 3.85
C ALA A 221 -23.68 -10.02 3.62
N GLY A 222 -22.66 -9.39 3.05
CA GLY A 222 -22.68 -7.97 2.72
C GLY A 222 -23.41 -7.67 1.41
N ASP A 223 -23.48 -6.38 1.06
CA ASP A 223 -24.18 -5.90 -0.13
C ASP A 223 -23.33 -5.94 -1.43
N GLY A 224 -22.06 -6.34 -1.34
CA GLY A 224 -21.13 -6.40 -2.47
C GLY A 224 -20.59 -5.03 -2.92
N SER A 225 -20.96 -3.94 -2.26
CA SER A 225 -20.40 -2.63 -2.58
C SER A 225 -18.91 -2.55 -2.25
N THR A 226 -18.18 -1.66 -2.94
CA THR A 226 -16.76 -1.43 -2.66
C THR A 226 -16.50 -1.10 -1.20
N ILE A 227 -17.32 -0.25 -0.62
CA ILE A 227 -17.21 0.16 0.79
C ILE A 227 -17.43 -1.03 1.73
N ASP A 228 -18.43 -1.86 1.45
CA ASP A 228 -18.72 -3.02 2.29
C ASP A 228 -17.62 -4.09 2.19
N ILE A 229 -17.10 -4.36 1.00
CA ILE A 229 -15.96 -5.28 0.80
C ILE A 229 -14.72 -4.79 1.56
N ILE A 230 -14.41 -3.49 1.49
CA ILE A 230 -13.29 -2.88 2.23
C ILE A 230 -13.47 -3.09 3.73
N ARG A 231 -14.66 -2.79 4.24
CA ARG A 231 -15.02 -2.88 5.66
C ARG A 231 -15.03 -4.34 6.16
N TYR A 232 -15.58 -5.25 5.34
CA TYR A 232 -15.80 -6.63 5.77
C TYR A 232 -14.50 -7.42 5.86
N PHE A 233 -13.60 -7.30 4.88
CA PHE A 233 -12.39 -8.11 4.76
C PHE A 233 -11.10 -7.37 5.10
N GLY A 234 -11.14 -6.05 5.29
CA GLY A 234 -9.94 -5.23 5.44
C GLY A 234 -9.23 -5.35 6.78
N GLY A 235 -8.03 -4.76 6.84
CA GLY A 235 -7.27 -4.47 8.05
C GLY A 235 -7.27 -2.98 8.35
N TYR A 236 -7.08 -2.59 9.60
CA TYR A 236 -7.02 -1.17 9.98
C TYR A 236 -5.87 -0.46 9.29
N GLU A 237 -4.70 -1.10 9.20
CA GLU A 237 -3.52 -0.58 8.51
C GLU A 237 -3.76 -0.42 7.01
N MET A 238 -4.46 -1.37 6.40
CA MET A 238 -4.78 -1.37 4.97
C MET A 238 -5.76 -0.25 4.63
N VAL A 239 -6.81 -0.09 5.43
CA VAL A 239 -7.82 0.96 5.23
C VAL A 239 -7.25 2.34 5.53
N MET A 240 -6.35 2.45 6.51
CA MET A 240 -5.62 3.69 6.79
C MET A 240 -4.71 4.06 5.62
N ALA A 241 -4.05 3.08 4.98
CA ALA A 241 -3.27 3.27 3.76
C ALA A 241 -4.15 3.75 2.58
N ILE A 242 -5.39 3.25 2.43
CA ILE A 242 -6.34 3.77 1.43
C ILE A 242 -6.57 5.28 1.64
N GLY A 243 -6.90 5.69 2.87
CA GLY A 243 -7.10 7.10 3.20
C GLY A 243 -5.86 7.97 2.93
N ALA A 244 -4.68 7.42 3.22
CA ALA A 244 -3.39 8.05 2.96
C ALA A 244 -3.13 8.21 1.45
N MET A 245 -3.36 7.18 0.64
CA MET A 245 -3.17 7.22 -0.82
C MET A 245 -4.13 8.21 -1.48
N LEU A 246 -5.40 8.24 -1.06
CA LEU A 246 -6.39 9.18 -1.57
C LEU A 246 -6.01 10.63 -1.24
N GLN A 247 -5.54 10.89 -0.02
CA GLN A 247 -5.08 12.23 0.36
C GLN A 247 -3.81 12.64 -0.37
N ALA A 248 -2.88 11.70 -0.62
CA ALA A 248 -1.68 11.96 -1.41
C ALA A 248 -2.05 12.41 -2.83
N ALA A 249 -2.96 11.70 -3.49
CA ALA A 249 -3.44 12.06 -4.83
C ALA A 249 -4.15 13.43 -4.83
N GLU A 250 -5.02 13.71 -3.86
CA GLU A 250 -5.69 15.02 -3.72
C GLU A 250 -4.69 16.18 -3.60
N LEU A 251 -3.54 15.95 -2.96
CA LEU A 251 -2.47 16.94 -2.75
C LEU A 251 -1.42 16.96 -3.87
N GLY A 252 -1.57 16.14 -4.91
CA GLY A 252 -0.59 16.05 -6.00
C GLY A 252 0.74 15.42 -5.58
N ILE A 253 0.75 14.56 -4.58
CA ILE A 253 1.91 13.84 -4.08
C ILE A 253 2.06 12.52 -4.84
N ILE A 254 3.28 12.19 -5.25
CA ILE A 254 3.60 10.92 -5.91
C ILE A 254 3.47 9.77 -4.90
N ILE A 255 2.70 8.76 -5.26
CA ILE A 255 2.49 7.54 -4.48
C ILE A 255 3.42 6.46 -5.01
N LEU A 256 4.48 6.13 -4.29
CA LEU A 256 5.37 5.02 -4.65
C LEU A 256 4.84 3.73 -4.01
N VAL A 257 4.18 2.92 -4.82
CA VAL A 257 3.47 1.71 -4.38
C VAL A 257 4.45 0.57 -4.16
N ASP A 258 4.37 -0.06 -2.99
CA ASP A 258 5.22 -1.19 -2.60
C ASP A 258 4.72 -2.53 -3.17
N GLY A 259 4.64 -3.55 -2.36
CA GLY A 259 4.38 -4.94 -2.72
C GLY A 259 2.89 -5.29 -2.87
N PHE A 260 2.61 -6.59 -2.72
CA PHE A 260 1.28 -7.18 -2.93
C PHE A 260 0.18 -6.50 -2.11
N ILE A 261 0.41 -6.25 -0.82
CA ILE A 261 -0.60 -5.68 0.08
C ILE A 261 -0.90 -4.24 -0.31
N MET A 262 0.12 -3.40 -0.49
CA MET A 262 -0.08 -2.00 -0.90
C MET A 262 -0.66 -1.86 -2.30
N THR A 263 -0.36 -2.80 -3.21
CA THR A 263 -1.00 -2.86 -4.54
C THR A 263 -2.50 -3.18 -4.41
N ASN A 264 -2.91 -4.01 -3.45
CA ASN A 264 -4.34 -4.24 -3.18
C ASN A 264 -4.99 -3.05 -2.46
N CYS A 265 -4.24 -2.29 -1.65
CA CYS A 265 -4.75 -1.05 -1.06
C CYS A 265 -5.04 0.00 -2.14
N ILE A 266 -4.14 0.21 -3.11
CA ILE A 266 -4.40 1.16 -4.19
C ILE A 266 -5.45 0.65 -5.19
N LEU A 267 -5.57 -0.67 -5.39
CA LEU A 267 -6.68 -1.25 -6.13
C LEU A 267 -8.02 -0.90 -5.47
N ALA A 268 -8.14 -1.10 -4.15
CA ALA A 268 -9.34 -0.74 -3.39
C ALA A 268 -9.61 0.78 -3.44
N ALA A 269 -8.58 1.61 -3.28
CA ALA A 269 -8.67 3.06 -3.43
C ALA A 269 -9.18 3.47 -4.82
N SER A 270 -8.70 2.81 -5.88
CA SER A 270 -9.11 3.09 -7.26
C SER A 270 -10.56 2.70 -7.57
N LYS A 271 -11.15 1.78 -6.80
CA LYS A 271 -12.58 1.46 -6.90
C LYS A 271 -13.46 2.56 -6.31
N LEU A 272 -12.92 3.39 -5.42
CA LEU A 272 -13.58 4.55 -4.85
C LEU A 272 -13.31 5.82 -5.69
N TYR A 273 -12.05 6.03 -6.06
CA TYR A 273 -11.56 7.19 -6.82
C TYR A 273 -10.55 6.73 -7.88
N PRO A 274 -10.99 6.43 -9.11
CA PRO A 274 -10.11 5.90 -10.16
C PRO A 274 -8.90 6.78 -10.48
N GLU A 275 -9.03 8.08 -10.28
CA GLU A 275 -7.99 9.08 -10.54
C GLU A 275 -6.74 8.90 -9.66
N VAL A 276 -6.82 8.18 -8.54
CA VAL A 276 -5.67 7.90 -7.66
C VAL A 276 -4.53 7.21 -8.40
N LEU A 277 -4.87 6.42 -9.43
CA LEU A 277 -3.88 5.70 -10.24
C LEU A 277 -2.97 6.61 -11.06
N ASP A 278 -3.43 7.81 -11.42
CA ASP A 278 -2.61 8.79 -12.15
C ASP A 278 -1.42 9.29 -11.31
N TYR A 279 -1.49 9.15 -9.98
CA TYR A 279 -0.46 9.52 -9.02
C TYR A 279 0.41 8.35 -8.56
N ALA A 280 0.08 7.12 -9.00
CA ALA A 280 0.74 5.90 -8.56
C ALA A 280 1.92 5.53 -9.44
N VAL A 281 3.07 5.30 -8.82
CA VAL A 281 4.26 4.70 -9.42
C VAL A 281 4.50 3.37 -8.73
N PHE A 282 4.44 2.27 -9.47
CA PHE A 282 4.60 0.93 -8.92
C PHE A 282 6.08 0.58 -8.78
N GLY A 283 6.56 0.45 -7.53
CA GLY A 283 7.98 0.28 -7.24
C GLY A 283 8.51 -1.06 -7.72
N HIS A 284 7.82 -2.15 -7.44
CA HIS A 284 8.32 -3.47 -7.82
C HIS A 284 7.20 -4.49 -8.03
N CYS A 285 7.55 -5.58 -8.72
CA CYS A 285 6.81 -6.83 -8.69
C CYS A 285 7.49 -7.76 -7.67
N GLY A 286 6.83 -7.99 -6.53
CA GLY A 286 7.30 -8.93 -5.50
C GLY A 286 7.03 -10.38 -5.88
N ASP A 287 7.53 -11.30 -5.05
CA ASP A 287 7.46 -12.75 -5.25
C ASP A 287 6.16 -13.40 -4.70
N GLU A 288 5.22 -12.59 -4.18
CA GLU A 288 3.91 -13.10 -3.76
C GLU A 288 3.08 -13.48 -4.98
N SER A 289 2.45 -14.67 -4.94
CA SER A 289 1.81 -15.31 -6.11
C SER A 289 0.80 -14.43 -6.84
N GLY A 290 -0.04 -13.69 -6.11
CA GLY A 290 -1.05 -12.79 -6.68
C GLY A 290 -0.51 -11.47 -7.19
N HIS A 291 0.72 -11.07 -6.85
CA HIS A 291 1.18 -9.70 -7.10
C HIS A 291 1.25 -9.36 -8.58
N ARG A 292 1.83 -10.24 -9.40
CA ARG A 292 1.88 -10.03 -10.85
C ARG A 292 0.48 -9.95 -11.49
N LEU A 293 -0.46 -10.73 -10.96
CA LEU A 293 -1.83 -10.75 -11.49
C LEU A 293 -2.56 -9.45 -11.18
N VAL A 294 -2.45 -8.92 -9.95
CA VAL A 294 -3.09 -7.64 -9.60
C VAL A 294 -2.43 -6.47 -10.32
N LEU A 295 -1.11 -6.48 -10.52
CA LEU A 295 -0.42 -5.48 -11.34
C LEU A 295 -0.94 -5.50 -12.79
N ASN A 296 -1.12 -6.68 -13.38
CA ASN A 296 -1.68 -6.83 -14.72
C ASN A 296 -3.14 -6.32 -14.79
N ALA A 297 -3.97 -6.62 -13.78
CA ALA A 297 -5.34 -6.12 -13.70
C ALA A 297 -5.41 -4.59 -13.64
N LEU A 298 -4.43 -3.96 -12.97
CA LEU A 298 -4.26 -2.50 -12.92
C LEU A 298 -3.55 -1.91 -14.15
N GLN A 299 -3.09 -2.75 -15.08
CA GLN A 299 -2.23 -2.35 -16.21
C GLN A 299 -0.96 -1.61 -15.75
N ALA A 300 -0.49 -1.95 -14.55
CA ALA A 300 0.66 -1.32 -13.90
C ALA A 300 1.99 -1.86 -14.44
N LYS A 301 2.97 -0.96 -14.57
CA LYS A 301 4.33 -1.29 -14.98
C LYS A 301 5.27 -1.09 -13.79
N PRO A 302 5.64 -2.14 -13.06
CA PRO A 302 6.55 -2.03 -11.93
C PRO A 302 7.98 -1.70 -12.42
N ILE A 303 8.69 -0.86 -11.64
CA ILE A 303 10.07 -0.45 -11.96
C ILE A 303 11.05 -1.63 -11.80
N LEU A 304 10.90 -2.41 -10.72
CA LEU A 304 11.83 -3.49 -10.35
C LEU A 304 11.13 -4.85 -10.30
N SER A 305 11.93 -5.91 -10.47
CA SER A 305 11.53 -7.29 -10.23
C SER A 305 12.72 -8.03 -9.59
N LEU A 306 12.85 -7.93 -8.27
CA LEU A 306 13.99 -8.44 -7.50
C LEU A 306 13.65 -9.67 -6.66
N GLY A 307 12.43 -10.24 -6.79
CA GLY A 307 11.98 -11.36 -5.96
C GLY A 307 11.78 -10.98 -4.48
N LEU A 308 11.55 -9.70 -4.16
CA LEU A 308 11.30 -9.26 -2.78
C LEU A 308 9.93 -9.75 -2.29
N ARG A 309 9.85 -10.10 -1.00
CA ARG A 309 8.62 -10.53 -0.32
C ARG A 309 8.57 -10.11 1.14
N LEU A 310 9.21 -8.98 1.47
CA LEU A 310 9.28 -8.50 2.85
C LEU A 310 8.10 -7.59 3.23
N GLY A 311 7.66 -6.69 2.34
CA GLY A 311 6.74 -5.62 2.68
C GLY A 311 7.45 -4.41 3.29
N GLU A 312 6.82 -3.74 4.24
CA GLU A 312 7.35 -2.60 5.00
C GLU A 312 7.60 -1.33 4.13
N GLY A 313 7.28 -1.35 2.83
CA GLY A 313 7.65 -0.30 1.87
C GLY A 313 9.00 -0.53 1.20
N THR A 314 9.66 -1.68 1.44
CA THR A 314 11.04 -1.92 1.01
C THR A 314 11.21 -1.93 -0.50
N GLY A 315 10.30 -2.52 -1.25
CA GLY A 315 10.38 -2.54 -2.72
C GLY A 315 10.17 -1.17 -3.34
N ALA A 316 9.30 -0.36 -2.75
CA ALA A 316 9.09 1.03 -3.14
C ALA A 316 10.36 1.84 -2.94
N ILE A 317 10.98 1.75 -1.76
CA ILE A 317 12.22 2.49 -1.46
C ILE A 317 13.37 2.05 -2.35
N CYS A 318 13.49 0.74 -2.67
CA CYS A 318 14.48 0.23 -3.64
C CYS A 318 14.30 0.83 -5.04
N ALA A 319 13.05 1.12 -5.45
CA ALA A 319 12.75 1.71 -6.75
C ALA A 319 12.99 3.23 -6.81
N TYR A 320 13.02 3.90 -5.66
CA TYR A 320 13.13 5.35 -5.57
C TYR A 320 14.35 5.93 -6.31
N PRO A 321 15.57 5.37 -6.23
CA PRO A 321 16.72 5.91 -6.98
C PRO A 321 16.53 5.91 -8.51
N ILE A 322 15.76 4.95 -9.02
CA ILE A 322 15.43 4.88 -10.45
C ILE A 322 14.42 5.98 -10.81
N LEU A 323 13.43 6.21 -9.93
CA LEU A 323 12.47 7.29 -10.11
C LEU A 323 13.15 8.67 -10.04
N ASP A 324 14.09 8.84 -9.13
CA ASP A 324 14.85 10.09 -8.94
C ASP A 324 15.81 10.39 -10.11
N SER A 325 16.33 9.34 -10.76
CA SER A 325 17.20 9.44 -11.94
C SER A 325 16.50 9.98 -13.17
#